data_ad2a060521fdc913f28b2e173722aa46
#
_entry.id   ad2a060521fdc913f28b2e173722aa46
#
_cell.length_a   1.000
_cell.length_b   1.000
_cell.length_c   1.000
_cell.angle_alpha   90.00
_cell.angle_beta   90.00
_cell.angle_gamma   90.00
#
_symmetry.space_group_name_H-M   'P 1'
#
loop_
_entity.id
_entity.type
_entity.pdbx_description
1 polymer ?
#
loop_
_entity_poly.entity_id
_entity_poly.type
_entity_poly.pdbx_seq_one_letter_code
_entity_poly.pdbx_strand_id
1 'polypeptide(L)'
;MRNRTADIFVLLFLLSFSNAVLCMEMPPMHPDEVAAAEADYQKYCALCHGADREGYANDEAPSLRSKSLIRSGFPRQMRYTVAYGRRGTPMGAYFDEVGGPLNQADMYRLLRWLKEQVDAEPIYMPWDAVTGDAALGEKIYGERCAVCHGENGEGDIGPAIGNPAMLSITTDAFLRYAIENGRDGTEMVAFSEILTPDEIDAVTRFLRSRATGWTAETPVLRSPPTVDEYILNPDGDAPRFELKDEMYVYSSDLDRALKEKRRMVLLDSRVTSMWQMANIEGSVPIPYYHDDFDGVAKNLPTDGTWIVTYCECPRAAAESVTHQLRERGFTHTAVLWEGIQGWVSLGYPVFVGQSTEAQPAP
;
A
#
# COMPACT_ATOMS: atom_id res chain seq x y z
N MET A 1 -10.57 -22.47 90.49
CA MET A 1 -11.15 -21.74 89.37
C MET A 1 -10.10 -21.72 88.29
N ARG A 2 -10.27 -22.48 87.21
CA ARG A 2 -9.30 -22.66 86.13
C ARG A 2 -9.78 -21.94 84.93
N ASN A 3 -9.09 -20.88 84.49
CA ASN A 3 -9.29 -20.24 83.22
C ASN A 3 -8.58 -21.07 82.14
N ARG A 4 -9.35 -21.49 81.08
CA ARG A 4 -8.83 -22.07 79.87
C ARG A 4 -8.91 -20.98 78.79
N THR A 5 -7.77 -20.49 78.39
CA THR A 5 -7.61 -19.70 77.14
C THR A 5 -7.52 -20.64 75.96
N ALA A 6 -8.40 -20.48 75.03
CA ALA A 6 -8.42 -21.23 73.79
C ALA A 6 -7.56 -20.47 72.74
N ASP A 7 -6.45 -21.08 72.34
CA ASP A 7 -5.62 -20.58 71.23
C ASP A 7 -6.30 -20.92 69.92
N ILE A 8 -6.70 -19.86 69.19
CA ILE A 8 -7.22 -19.93 67.77
C ILE A 8 -6.01 -19.81 66.87
N PHE A 9 -5.58 -20.91 66.26
CA PHE A 9 -4.63 -20.90 65.12
C PHE A 9 -5.37 -20.47 63.88
N VAL A 10 -5.10 -19.27 63.43
CA VAL A 10 -5.54 -18.79 62.11
C VAL A 10 -4.52 -19.28 61.09
N LEU A 11 -4.90 -20.29 60.34
CA LEU A 11 -4.12 -20.80 59.18
C LEU A 11 -4.34 -19.89 58.01
N LEU A 12 -3.41 -18.95 57.73
CA LEU A 12 -3.39 -18.12 56.53
C LEU A 12 -2.94 -18.99 55.36
N PHE A 13 -3.91 -19.43 54.56
CA PHE A 13 -3.66 -19.99 53.21
C PHE A 13 -3.30 -18.85 52.26
N LEU A 14 -2.01 -18.63 52.04
CA LEU A 14 -1.53 -17.78 50.93
C LEU A 14 -1.76 -18.52 49.62
N LEU A 15 -2.92 -18.26 48.97
CA LEU A 15 -3.15 -18.59 47.58
C LEU A 15 -2.29 -17.67 46.72
N SER A 16 -1.12 -18.14 46.35
CA SER A 16 -0.32 -17.55 45.28
C SER A 16 -1.07 -17.73 43.94
N PHE A 17 -1.84 -16.73 43.55
CA PHE A 17 -2.32 -16.64 42.20
C PHE A 17 -1.10 -16.37 41.29
N SER A 18 -0.54 -17.44 40.75
CA SER A 18 0.31 -17.32 39.56
C SER A 18 -0.56 -16.78 38.46
N ASN A 19 -0.42 -15.49 38.13
CA ASN A 19 -0.90 -14.92 36.88
C ASN A 19 -0.09 -15.54 35.76
N ALA A 20 -0.37 -16.78 35.41
CA ALA A 20 -0.05 -17.29 34.08
C ALA A 20 -0.96 -16.53 33.11
N VAL A 21 -0.41 -15.50 32.51
CA VAL A 21 -0.97 -14.97 31.26
C VAL A 21 -0.91 -16.14 30.28
N LEU A 22 -2.02 -16.88 30.19
CA LEU A 22 -2.21 -17.80 29.07
C LEU A 22 -2.12 -16.95 27.81
N CYS A 23 -0.98 -16.98 27.12
CA CYS A 23 -0.94 -16.69 25.71
C CYS A 23 -1.92 -17.69 25.06
N MET A 24 -3.15 -17.27 24.82
CA MET A 24 -4.08 -18.05 24.00
C MET A 24 -3.47 -18.07 22.60
N GLU A 25 -2.82 -19.17 22.26
CA GLU A 25 -2.46 -19.45 20.87
C GLU A 25 -3.76 -19.38 20.06
N MET A 26 -3.77 -18.56 19.05
CA MET A 26 -4.92 -18.52 18.14
C MET A 26 -5.07 -19.91 17.52
N PRO A 27 -6.29 -20.48 17.49
CA PRO A 27 -6.48 -21.78 16.84
C PRO A 27 -6.05 -21.69 15.37
N PRO A 28 -5.58 -22.77 14.75
CA PRO A 28 -5.21 -22.75 13.32
C PRO A 28 -6.38 -22.25 12.47
N MET A 29 -6.09 -21.60 11.35
CA MET A 29 -7.12 -21.16 10.41
C MET A 29 -7.90 -22.36 9.86
N HIS A 30 -9.20 -22.17 9.71
CA HIS A 30 -10.02 -23.17 9.02
C HIS A 30 -9.58 -23.29 7.54
N PRO A 31 -9.60 -24.48 6.91
CA PRO A 31 -9.20 -24.64 5.51
C PRO A 31 -9.91 -23.67 4.54
N ASP A 32 -11.20 -23.39 4.76
CA ASP A 32 -11.94 -22.43 3.94
C ASP A 32 -11.45 -20.99 4.11
N GLU A 33 -11.02 -20.61 5.33
CA GLU A 33 -10.41 -19.29 5.59
C GLU A 33 -9.05 -19.18 4.92
N VAL A 34 -8.25 -20.25 4.92
CA VAL A 34 -6.96 -20.32 4.21
C VAL A 34 -7.17 -20.14 2.72
N ALA A 35 -8.11 -20.91 2.13
CA ALA A 35 -8.41 -20.83 0.70
C ALA A 35 -8.91 -19.44 0.29
N ALA A 36 -9.79 -18.83 1.10
CA ALA A 36 -10.28 -17.48 0.85
C ALA A 36 -9.18 -16.43 0.95
N ALA A 37 -8.29 -16.52 1.96
CA ALA A 37 -7.18 -15.59 2.11
C ALA A 37 -6.14 -15.71 0.97
N GLU A 38 -5.87 -16.94 0.54
CA GLU A 38 -4.99 -17.20 -0.60
C GLU A 38 -5.58 -16.64 -1.90
N ALA A 39 -6.88 -16.82 -2.13
CA ALA A 39 -7.57 -16.25 -3.28
C ALA A 39 -7.51 -14.71 -3.26
N ASP A 40 -7.75 -14.08 -2.10
CA ASP A 40 -7.62 -12.63 -1.93
C ASP A 40 -6.18 -12.17 -2.22
N TYR A 41 -5.17 -12.92 -1.74
CA TYR A 41 -3.78 -12.61 -2.00
C TYR A 41 -3.45 -12.67 -3.49
N GLN A 42 -3.81 -13.75 -4.17
CA GLN A 42 -3.55 -13.91 -5.60
C GLN A 42 -4.24 -12.82 -6.43
N LYS A 43 -5.45 -12.43 -6.03
CA LYS A 43 -6.23 -11.41 -6.72
C LYS A 43 -5.71 -9.99 -6.52
N TYR A 44 -5.36 -9.62 -5.30
CA TYR A 44 -5.11 -8.24 -4.93
C TYR A 44 -3.63 -7.88 -4.71
N CYS A 45 -2.76 -8.86 -4.47
CA CYS A 45 -1.40 -8.62 -3.99
C CYS A 45 -0.33 -9.22 -4.91
N ALA A 46 -0.59 -10.40 -5.49
CA ALA A 46 0.40 -11.18 -6.20
C ALA A 46 0.98 -10.48 -7.43
N LEU A 47 0.20 -9.60 -8.10
CA LEU A 47 0.68 -8.85 -9.26
C LEU A 47 1.98 -8.09 -8.95
N CYS A 48 2.08 -7.51 -7.76
CA CYS A 48 3.24 -6.72 -7.33
C CYS A 48 4.17 -7.51 -6.39
N HIS A 49 3.60 -8.21 -5.40
CA HIS A 49 4.38 -8.92 -4.38
C HIS A 49 4.82 -10.34 -4.78
N GLY A 50 4.46 -10.78 -6.00
CA GLY A 50 4.75 -12.12 -6.52
C GLY A 50 3.76 -13.18 -6.03
N ALA A 51 3.56 -14.23 -6.87
CA ALA A 51 2.58 -15.29 -6.59
C ALA A 51 2.87 -16.04 -5.29
N ASP A 52 4.14 -16.18 -4.96
CA ASP A 52 4.63 -16.81 -3.73
C ASP A 52 5.09 -15.82 -2.67
N ARG A 53 4.75 -14.55 -2.77
CA ARG A 53 5.15 -13.47 -1.82
C ARG A 53 6.64 -13.13 -1.84
N GLU A 54 7.34 -13.50 -2.89
CA GLU A 54 8.79 -13.29 -3.07
C GLU A 54 9.17 -11.81 -3.17
N GLY A 55 8.22 -10.96 -3.59
CA GLY A 55 8.46 -9.54 -3.85
C GLY A 55 9.09 -9.27 -5.21
N TYR A 56 9.19 -8.00 -5.54
CA TYR A 56 9.85 -7.48 -6.74
C TYR A 56 9.33 -8.04 -8.07
N ALA A 57 8.11 -8.56 -8.07
CA ALA A 57 7.45 -8.97 -9.30
C ALA A 57 7.11 -7.74 -10.15
N ASN A 58 6.60 -6.68 -9.52
CA ASN A 58 6.35 -5.39 -10.14
C ASN A 58 6.44 -4.27 -9.08
N ASP A 59 6.67 -3.05 -9.55
CA ASP A 59 6.51 -1.80 -8.79
C ASP A 59 7.36 -1.74 -7.51
N GLU A 60 8.54 -2.35 -7.51
CA GLU A 60 9.47 -2.45 -6.37
C GLU A 60 8.78 -2.90 -5.07
N ALA A 61 7.70 -3.69 -5.21
CA ALA A 61 6.94 -4.20 -4.09
C ALA A 61 7.78 -5.19 -3.26
N PRO A 62 7.94 -4.97 -1.94
CA PRO A 62 8.86 -5.78 -1.15
C PRO A 62 8.36 -7.21 -0.95
N SER A 63 9.29 -8.12 -0.66
CA SER A 63 8.97 -9.48 -0.23
C SER A 63 8.12 -9.48 1.05
N LEU A 64 7.09 -10.32 1.07
CA LEU A 64 6.24 -10.56 2.24
C LEU A 64 6.63 -11.86 2.98
N ARG A 65 7.77 -12.48 2.63
CA ARG A 65 8.33 -13.68 3.27
C ARG A 65 9.28 -13.37 4.42
N SER A 66 9.69 -12.11 4.57
CA SER A 66 10.68 -11.70 5.56
C SER A 66 10.21 -11.97 6.99
N LYS A 67 10.98 -12.79 7.74
CA LYS A 67 10.74 -13.05 9.16
C LYS A 67 10.86 -11.77 9.98
N SER A 68 11.82 -10.90 9.65
CA SER A 68 12.01 -9.63 10.35
C SER A 68 10.84 -8.67 10.10
N LEU A 69 10.19 -8.72 8.92
CA LEU A 69 8.97 -7.96 8.66
C LEU A 69 7.81 -8.46 9.52
N ILE A 70 7.58 -9.78 9.59
CA ILE A 70 6.52 -10.35 10.43
C ILE A 70 6.77 -10.03 11.89
N ARG A 71 8.00 -10.22 12.38
CA ARG A 71 8.36 -9.93 13.78
C ARG A 71 8.07 -8.49 14.18
N SER A 72 8.45 -7.54 13.36
CA SER A 72 8.36 -6.11 13.70
C SER A 72 7.07 -5.45 13.22
N GLY A 73 6.46 -5.93 12.15
CA GLY A 73 5.35 -5.26 11.46
C GLY A 73 3.97 -5.84 11.73
N PHE A 74 3.89 -7.11 12.13
CA PHE A 74 2.59 -7.75 12.39
C PHE A 74 2.10 -7.48 13.82
N PRO A 75 0.80 -7.26 14.03
CA PRO A 75 -0.21 -7.04 12.98
C PRO A 75 -0.30 -5.57 12.53
N ARG A 76 0.26 -4.67 13.34
CA ARG A 76 -0.04 -3.24 13.26
C ARG A 76 0.39 -2.58 11.95
N GLN A 77 1.71 -2.58 11.66
CA GLN A 77 2.25 -1.90 10.49
C GLN A 77 1.67 -2.47 9.20
N MET A 78 1.57 -3.81 9.13
CA MET A 78 0.99 -4.49 7.98
C MET A 78 -0.49 -4.13 7.81
N ARG A 79 -1.26 -4.11 8.90
CA ARG A 79 -2.68 -3.72 8.85
C ARG A 79 -2.88 -2.32 8.30
N TYR A 80 -2.14 -1.34 8.81
CA TYR A 80 -2.26 0.04 8.33
C TYR A 80 -1.81 0.18 6.87
N THR A 81 -0.76 -0.53 6.47
CA THR A 81 -0.28 -0.52 5.09
C THR A 81 -1.31 -1.12 4.13
N VAL A 82 -1.94 -2.24 4.47
CA VAL A 82 -2.99 -2.85 3.63
C VAL A 82 -4.25 -1.98 3.65
N ALA A 83 -4.68 -1.51 4.81
CA ALA A 83 -5.91 -0.74 4.93
C ALA A 83 -5.85 0.59 4.15
N TYR A 84 -4.79 1.36 4.35
CA TYR A 84 -4.70 2.76 3.90
C TYR A 84 -3.64 3.01 2.84
N GLY A 85 -2.93 1.97 2.43
CA GLY A 85 -1.87 2.07 1.43
C GLY A 85 -0.64 2.84 1.90
N ARG A 86 0.19 3.19 0.94
CA ARG A 86 1.33 4.09 1.11
C ARG A 86 1.22 5.23 0.10
N ARG A 87 0.71 6.37 0.55
CA ARG A 87 0.51 7.55 -0.31
C ARG A 87 1.80 7.90 -1.06
N GLY A 88 1.71 8.16 -2.35
CA GLY A 88 2.86 8.44 -3.21
C GLY A 88 3.62 7.19 -3.67
N THR A 89 3.05 6.00 -3.47
CA THR A 89 3.57 4.74 -4.02
C THR A 89 2.44 3.96 -4.70
N PRO A 90 2.75 2.93 -5.52
CA PRO A 90 1.73 2.05 -6.10
C PRO A 90 0.89 1.26 -5.10
N MET A 91 1.32 1.18 -3.83
CA MET A 91 0.56 0.50 -2.77
C MET A 91 -0.67 1.30 -2.37
N GLY A 92 -1.80 1.04 -3.03
CA GLY A 92 -3.09 1.65 -2.74
C GLY A 92 -3.74 1.14 -1.46
N ALA A 93 -4.85 1.76 -1.07
CA ALA A 93 -5.65 1.39 0.08
C ALA A 93 -6.65 0.28 -0.30
N TYR A 94 -6.68 -0.80 0.47
CA TYR A 94 -7.55 -1.96 0.18
C TYR A 94 -8.76 -2.07 1.12
N PHE A 95 -8.89 -1.20 2.12
CA PHE A 95 -10.03 -1.21 3.03
C PHE A 95 -11.30 -0.61 2.40
N ASP A 96 -12.45 -1.25 2.58
CA ASP A 96 -13.71 -0.85 1.96
C ASP A 96 -14.21 0.53 2.42
N GLU A 97 -13.97 0.91 3.67
CA GLU A 97 -14.34 2.24 4.18
C GLU A 97 -13.63 3.41 3.47
N VAL A 98 -12.51 3.12 2.78
CA VAL A 98 -11.77 4.10 1.96
C VAL A 98 -11.83 3.77 0.47
N GLY A 99 -12.80 2.94 0.05
CA GLY A 99 -13.05 2.59 -1.35
C GLY A 99 -12.24 1.40 -1.87
N GLY A 100 -11.59 0.64 -0.99
CA GLY A 100 -10.90 -0.61 -1.33
C GLY A 100 -11.86 -1.81 -1.42
N PRO A 101 -11.35 -2.99 -1.83
CA PRO A 101 -12.20 -4.17 -2.04
C PRO A 101 -12.36 -5.06 -0.79
N LEU A 102 -11.62 -4.83 0.30
CA LEU A 102 -11.59 -5.73 1.46
C LEU A 102 -12.31 -5.12 2.65
N ASN A 103 -13.25 -5.84 3.23
CA ASN A 103 -13.81 -5.46 4.53
C ASN A 103 -12.85 -5.81 5.68
N GLN A 104 -13.20 -5.42 6.89
CA GLN A 104 -12.36 -5.64 8.06
C GLN A 104 -12.06 -7.12 8.31
N ALA A 105 -13.02 -8.02 8.11
CA ALA A 105 -12.84 -9.46 8.33
C ALA A 105 -11.89 -10.06 7.29
N ASP A 106 -12.02 -9.65 6.02
CA ASP A 106 -11.16 -10.09 4.92
C ASP A 106 -9.72 -9.65 5.17
N MET A 107 -9.50 -8.39 5.59
CA MET A 107 -8.16 -7.90 5.93
C MET A 107 -7.52 -8.70 7.08
N TYR A 108 -8.26 -8.97 8.15
CA TYR A 108 -7.73 -9.76 9.27
C TYR A 108 -7.42 -11.19 8.86
N ARG A 109 -8.27 -11.81 8.05
CA ARG A 109 -8.05 -13.14 7.48
C ARG A 109 -6.79 -13.17 6.62
N LEU A 110 -6.63 -12.21 5.70
CA LEU A 110 -5.46 -12.10 4.84
C LEU A 110 -4.17 -11.89 5.64
N LEU A 111 -4.17 -10.95 6.59
CA LEU A 111 -3.00 -10.68 7.43
C LEU A 111 -2.59 -11.89 8.28
N ARG A 112 -3.58 -12.59 8.83
CA ARG A 112 -3.35 -13.81 9.60
C ARG A 112 -2.74 -14.89 8.70
N TRP A 113 -3.28 -15.11 7.51
CA TRP A 113 -2.73 -16.04 6.53
C TRP A 113 -1.29 -15.69 6.16
N LEU A 114 -0.98 -14.42 5.88
CA LEU A 114 0.39 -13.96 5.59
C LEU A 114 1.35 -14.27 6.75
N LYS A 115 0.92 -14.06 8.00
CA LYS A 115 1.71 -14.40 9.19
C LYS A 115 1.97 -15.90 9.29
N GLU A 116 0.95 -16.73 9.06
CA GLU A 116 1.06 -18.20 9.15
C GLU A 116 1.94 -18.80 8.04
N GLN A 117 2.16 -18.08 6.92
CA GLN A 117 3.09 -18.49 5.86
C GLN A 117 4.57 -18.28 6.23
N VAL A 118 4.86 -17.62 7.33
CA VAL A 118 6.23 -17.30 7.75
C VAL A 118 6.45 -17.82 9.16
N ASP A 119 7.47 -18.66 9.34
CA ASP A 119 7.87 -19.19 10.64
C ASP A 119 8.57 -18.10 11.48
N ALA A 120 7.76 -17.18 11.98
CA ALA A 120 8.20 -16.07 12.83
C ALA A 120 7.08 -15.61 13.76
N GLU A 121 7.44 -15.31 15.00
CA GLU A 121 6.49 -14.75 15.97
C GLU A 121 6.68 -13.24 16.07
N PRO A 122 5.56 -12.47 16.09
CA PRO A 122 5.60 -11.03 16.30
C PRO A 122 6.20 -10.68 17.66
N ILE A 123 6.94 -9.59 17.71
CA ILE A 123 7.47 -9.02 18.95
C ILE A 123 6.80 -7.69 19.24
N TYR A 124 6.71 -7.35 20.51
CA TYR A 124 6.17 -6.06 20.90
C TYR A 124 7.07 -4.92 20.45
N MET A 125 6.49 -3.96 19.72
CA MET A 125 7.15 -2.72 19.29
C MET A 125 6.67 -1.56 20.17
N PRO A 126 7.50 -1.10 21.13
CA PRO A 126 7.13 0.00 22.01
C PRO A 126 6.92 1.31 21.24
N TRP A 127 6.22 2.24 21.88
CA TRP A 127 5.94 3.57 21.34
C TRP A 127 6.96 4.62 21.77
N ASP A 128 7.91 4.22 22.59
CA ASP A 128 8.92 5.13 23.11
C ASP A 128 9.73 5.73 21.95
N ALA A 129 9.94 7.03 22.04
CA ALA A 129 10.74 7.74 21.05
C ALA A 129 12.23 7.41 21.23
N VAL A 130 12.88 7.09 20.13
CA VAL A 130 14.34 6.94 20.12
C VAL A 130 14.98 8.35 20.22
N THR A 131 16.02 8.47 21.03
CA THR A 131 16.84 9.68 21.13
C THR A 131 18.08 9.54 20.28
N GLY A 132 18.40 10.55 19.47
CA GLY A 132 19.59 10.51 18.58
C GLY A 132 19.80 11.83 17.86
N ASP A 133 20.95 11.98 17.27
CA ASP A 133 21.32 13.15 16.45
C ASP A 133 20.77 12.97 15.01
N ALA A 134 19.69 13.67 14.70
CA ALA A 134 19.07 13.60 13.37
C ALA A 134 19.99 14.12 12.24
N ALA A 135 20.91 15.06 12.52
CA ALA A 135 21.84 15.54 11.50
C ALA A 135 22.92 14.49 11.18
N LEU A 136 23.40 13.76 12.19
CA LEU A 136 24.24 12.59 11.96
C LEU A 136 23.48 11.52 11.19
N GLY A 137 22.20 11.30 11.54
CA GLY A 137 21.32 10.34 10.86
C GLY A 137 21.11 10.67 9.39
N GLU A 138 20.94 11.96 9.04
CA GLU A 138 20.82 12.43 7.66
C GLU A 138 22.07 12.11 6.85
N LYS A 139 23.24 12.37 7.42
CA LYS A 139 24.52 12.05 6.78
C LYS A 139 24.66 10.55 6.51
N ILE A 140 24.40 9.71 7.53
CA ILE A 140 24.48 8.24 7.39
C ILE A 140 23.47 7.75 6.36
N TYR A 141 22.25 8.30 6.37
CA TYR A 141 21.21 7.96 5.39
C TYR A 141 21.70 8.23 3.96
N GLY A 142 22.24 9.41 3.68
CA GLY A 142 22.79 9.77 2.37
C GLY A 142 23.91 8.82 1.92
N GLU A 143 24.79 8.40 2.85
CA GLU A 143 25.93 7.55 2.55
C GLU A 143 25.59 6.07 2.39
N ARG A 144 24.52 5.56 3.05
CA ARG A 144 24.27 4.12 3.20
C ARG A 144 22.90 3.65 2.78
N CYS A 145 21.89 4.52 2.82
CA CYS A 145 20.48 4.14 2.63
C CYS A 145 19.93 4.68 1.30
N ALA A 146 20.32 5.91 0.92
CA ALA A 146 19.80 6.60 -0.24
C ALA A 146 20.01 5.85 -1.56
N VAL A 147 21.08 5.07 -1.67
CA VAL A 147 21.39 4.26 -2.86
C VAL A 147 20.27 3.27 -3.23
N CYS A 148 19.51 2.79 -2.23
CA CYS A 148 18.40 1.87 -2.44
C CYS A 148 17.04 2.54 -2.22
N HIS A 149 16.95 3.47 -1.27
CA HIS A 149 15.67 4.07 -0.88
C HIS A 149 15.40 5.46 -1.48
N GLY A 150 16.31 5.97 -2.32
CA GLY A 150 16.23 7.32 -2.89
C GLY A 150 16.73 8.40 -1.93
N GLU A 151 17.14 9.56 -2.46
CA GLU A 151 17.69 10.66 -1.66
C GLU A 151 16.70 11.21 -0.63
N ASN A 152 15.42 11.19 -0.96
CA ASN A 152 14.32 11.62 -0.10
C ASN A 152 13.51 10.45 0.49
N GLY A 153 13.93 9.22 0.27
CA GLY A 153 13.19 8.03 0.67
C GLY A 153 11.99 7.73 -0.22
N GLU A 154 12.01 8.20 -1.46
CA GLU A 154 10.98 7.99 -2.47
C GLU A 154 10.87 6.54 -2.95
N GLY A 155 11.92 5.75 -2.73
CA GLY A 155 12.08 4.40 -3.24
C GLY A 155 12.86 4.38 -4.56
N ASP A 156 13.54 3.27 -4.82
CA ASP A 156 14.24 2.94 -6.07
C ASP A 156 14.37 1.40 -6.10
N ILE A 157 15.55 0.84 -5.83
CA ILE A 157 15.73 -0.61 -5.65
C ILE A 157 14.98 -1.11 -4.40
N GLY A 158 14.98 -0.30 -3.34
CA GLY A 158 14.25 -0.55 -2.10
C GLY A 158 12.91 0.21 -2.03
N PRO A 159 11.99 -0.22 -1.17
CA PRO A 159 10.69 0.42 -1.05
C PRO A 159 10.80 1.87 -0.53
N ALA A 160 9.81 2.71 -0.87
CA ALA A 160 9.68 4.05 -0.34
C ALA A 160 9.55 4.03 1.20
N ILE A 161 10.43 4.76 1.88
CA ILE A 161 10.46 4.87 3.35
C ILE A 161 10.40 6.33 3.85
N GLY A 162 10.50 7.30 2.92
CA GLY A 162 10.42 8.73 3.22
C GLY A 162 8.99 9.28 3.28
N ASN A 163 7.97 8.45 3.12
CA ASN A 163 6.58 8.88 3.11
C ASN A 163 6.15 9.42 4.49
N PRO A 164 5.81 10.73 4.61
CA PRO A 164 5.50 11.35 5.91
C PRO A 164 4.30 10.72 6.62
N ALA A 165 3.27 10.32 5.87
CA ALA A 165 2.07 9.68 6.44
C ALA A 165 2.40 8.28 6.97
N MET A 166 3.18 7.49 6.25
CA MET A 166 3.66 6.18 6.72
C MET A 166 4.52 6.33 7.98
N LEU A 167 5.45 7.28 7.98
CA LEU A 167 6.32 7.54 9.12
C LEU A 167 5.51 7.96 10.37
N SER A 168 4.43 8.73 10.23
CA SER A 168 3.62 9.18 11.36
C SER A 168 2.88 8.05 12.08
N ILE A 169 2.58 6.94 11.40
CA ILE A 169 1.91 5.76 11.98
C ILE A 169 2.87 4.64 12.40
N THR A 170 4.14 4.79 12.05
CA THR A 170 5.19 3.80 12.33
C THR A 170 5.87 4.12 13.65
N THR A 171 6.12 3.13 14.51
CA THR A 171 6.90 3.35 15.76
C THR A 171 8.38 3.50 15.47
N ASP A 172 9.11 4.24 16.33
CA ASP A 172 10.57 4.30 16.24
C ASP A 172 11.20 2.92 16.42
N ALA A 173 10.62 2.10 17.29
CA ALA A 173 11.06 0.72 17.49
C ALA A 173 10.99 -0.13 16.21
N PHE A 174 9.93 0.04 15.38
CA PHE A 174 9.84 -0.63 14.10
C PHE A 174 10.93 -0.18 13.11
N LEU A 175 11.16 1.14 13.01
CA LEU A 175 12.20 1.69 12.14
C LEU A 175 13.58 1.22 12.58
N ARG A 176 13.88 1.35 13.88
CA ARG A 176 15.12 0.90 14.49
C ARG A 176 15.37 -0.60 14.24
N TYR A 177 14.36 -1.43 14.51
CA TYR A 177 14.44 -2.87 14.30
C TYR A 177 14.71 -3.22 12.82
N ALA A 178 14.08 -2.50 11.89
CA ALA A 178 14.28 -2.71 10.47
C ALA A 178 15.72 -2.40 10.03
N ILE A 179 16.30 -1.33 10.55
CA ILE A 179 17.70 -0.95 10.29
C ILE A 179 18.65 -1.94 10.95
N GLU A 180 18.44 -2.25 12.21
CA GLU A 180 19.30 -3.13 12.99
C GLU A 180 19.38 -4.56 12.41
N ASN A 181 18.22 -5.13 12.05
CA ASN A 181 18.11 -6.54 11.65
C ASN A 181 17.99 -6.77 10.13
N GLY A 182 17.83 -5.71 9.34
CA GLY A 182 17.57 -5.84 7.91
C GLY A 182 16.21 -6.50 7.61
N ARG A 183 16.09 -6.98 6.37
CA ARG A 183 14.93 -7.72 5.87
C ARG A 183 15.41 -9.00 5.20
N ASP A 184 15.34 -10.10 5.91
CA ASP A 184 15.76 -11.42 5.42
C ASP A 184 15.05 -11.77 4.11
N GLY A 185 15.81 -12.35 3.16
CA GLY A 185 15.32 -12.63 1.81
C GLY A 185 15.22 -11.41 0.88
N THR A 186 15.78 -10.26 1.28
CA THR A 186 15.87 -9.05 0.46
C THR A 186 17.30 -8.50 0.45
N GLU A 187 17.57 -7.47 -0.35
CA GLU A 187 18.86 -6.76 -0.38
C GLU A 187 19.11 -5.90 0.88
N MET A 188 18.11 -5.71 1.74
CA MET A 188 18.25 -4.94 2.98
C MET A 188 19.01 -5.74 4.04
N VAL A 189 20.32 -5.53 4.11
CA VAL A 189 21.19 -6.17 5.10
C VAL A 189 20.93 -5.66 6.53
N ALA A 190 21.39 -6.43 7.53
CA ALA A 190 21.41 -5.99 8.92
C ALA A 190 22.52 -4.95 9.13
N PHE A 191 22.17 -3.75 9.56
CA PHE A 191 23.14 -2.68 9.80
C PHE A 191 23.77 -2.75 11.20
N SER A 192 23.32 -3.63 12.09
CA SER A 192 23.94 -3.83 13.41
C SER A 192 25.41 -4.27 13.35
N GLU A 193 25.86 -4.84 12.22
CA GLU A 193 27.26 -5.19 12.00
C GLU A 193 28.09 -4.05 11.40
N ILE A 194 27.44 -2.97 10.95
CA ILE A 194 28.05 -1.85 10.19
C ILE A 194 27.99 -0.56 10.99
N LEU A 195 26.89 -0.32 11.71
CA LEU A 195 26.60 0.88 12.47
C LEU A 195 26.53 0.56 13.98
N THR A 196 26.99 1.50 14.77
CA THR A 196 26.80 1.44 16.22
C THR A 196 25.32 1.65 16.60
N PRO A 197 24.87 1.22 17.80
CA PRO A 197 23.52 1.51 18.24
C PRO A 197 23.13 2.99 18.20
N ASP A 198 24.05 3.90 18.55
CA ASP A 198 23.82 5.35 18.51
C ASP A 198 23.64 5.88 17.07
N GLU A 199 24.37 5.32 16.11
CA GLU A 199 24.20 5.64 14.69
C GLU A 199 22.87 5.11 14.11
N ILE A 200 22.43 3.92 14.52
CA ILE A 200 21.10 3.37 14.18
C ILE A 200 20.00 4.29 14.76
N ASP A 201 20.17 4.72 16.00
CA ASP A 201 19.26 5.65 16.66
C ASP A 201 19.24 7.01 15.95
N ALA A 202 20.39 7.51 15.49
CA ALA A 202 20.49 8.73 14.69
C ALA A 202 19.72 8.63 13.37
N VAL A 203 19.89 7.55 12.60
CA VAL A 203 19.11 7.30 11.35
C VAL A 203 17.63 7.19 11.64
N THR A 204 17.25 6.49 12.71
CA THR A 204 15.84 6.39 13.14
C THR A 204 15.25 7.77 13.44
N ARG A 205 15.97 8.63 14.13
CA ARG A 205 15.57 10.03 14.41
C ARG A 205 15.47 10.88 13.17
N PHE A 206 16.39 10.73 12.21
CA PHE A 206 16.31 11.41 10.93
C PHE A 206 15.03 11.03 10.18
N LEU A 207 14.74 9.73 10.02
CA LEU A 207 13.51 9.27 9.38
C LEU A 207 12.27 9.81 10.13
N ARG A 208 12.25 9.74 11.46
CA ARG A 208 11.15 10.28 12.28
C ARG A 208 10.94 11.77 12.09
N SER A 209 12.00 12.57 11.93
CA SER A 209 11.89 14.01 11.73
C SER A 209 11.13 14.39 10.43
N ARG A 210 10.99 13.46 9.50
CA ARG A 210 10.26 13.64 8.24
C ARG A 210 8.76 13.35 8.37
N ALA A 211 8.31 12.82 9.50
CA ALA A 211 6.89 12.57 9.73
C ALA A 211 6.14 13.89 9.89
N THR A 212 5.11 14.10 9.08
CA THR A 212 4.29 15.34 9.12
C THR A 212 2.97 15.20 9.88
N GLY A 213 2.81 14.05 10.58
CA GLY A 213 1.55 13.69 11.20
C GLY A 213 0.56 13.09 10.19
N TRP A 214 -0.49 12.48 10.71
CA TRP A 214 -1.55 11.92 9.92
C TRP A 214 -2.86 12.64 10.19
N THR A 215 -3.43 13.24 9.14
CA THR A 215 -4.83 13.65 9.12
C THR A 215 -5.60 12.58 8.37
N ALA A 216 -6.44 11.82 9.07
CA ALA A 216 -7.42 10.96 8.43
C ALA A 216 -8.55 11.86 7.89
N GLU A 217 -8.45 12.23 6.63
CA GLU A 217 -9.61 12.77 5.92
C GLU A 217 -10.53 11.59 5.60
N THR A 218 -11.78 11.65 6.02
CA THR A 218 -12.80 10.69 5.59
C THR A 218 -13.10 11.00 4.13
N PRO A 219 -12.74 10.13 3.16
CA PRO A 219 -13.01 10.42 1.77
C PRO A 219 -14.53 10.41 1.52
N VAL A 220 -15.02 11.39 0.79
CA VAL A 220 -16.36 11.32 0.22
C VAL A 220 -16.30 10.41 -1.00
N LEU A 221 -16.87 9.21 -0.88
CA LEU A 221 -16.89 8.27 -1.99
C LEU A 221 -17.83 8.77 -3.09
N ARG A 222 -17.28 8.84 -4.30
CA ARG A 222 -18.02 9.24 -5.51
C ARG A 222 -18.49 8.00 -6.25
N SER A 223 -19.66 8.08 -6.88
CA SER A 223 -20.08 7.06 -7.84
C SER A 223 -19.14 7.07 -9.06
N PRO A 224 -18.71 5.90 -9.55
CA PRO A 224 -18.01 5.83 -10.84
C PRO A 224 -18.89 6.36 -11.96
N PRO A 225 -18.30 6.81 -13.09
CA PRO A 225 -19.05 7.14 -14.29
C PRO A 225 -19.95 5.98 -14.74
N THR A 226 -21.12 6.31 -15.25
CA THR A 226 -22.04 5.32 -15.87
C THR A 226 -21.56 4.96 -17.27
N VAL A 227 -22.03 3.85 -17.84
CA VAL A 227 -21.54 3.32 -19.12
C VAL A 227 -21.67 4.32 -20.28
N ASP A 228 -22.71 5.14 -20.28
CA ASP A 228 -22.93 6.22 -21.23
C ASP A 228 -21.95 7.40 -21.09
N GLU A 229 -21.24 7.49 -19.97
CA GLU A 229 -20.23 8.49 -19.69
C GLU A 229 -18.78 7.99 -19.96
N TYR A 230 -18.60 6.73 -20.39
CA TYR A 230 -17.26 6.16 -20.60
C TYR A 230 -16.51 6.83 -21.75
N ILE A 231 -17.21 7.30 -22.78
CA ILE A 231 -16.59 7.94 -23.94
C ILE A 231 -16.48 9.44 -23.70
N LEU A 232 -15.25 9.91 -23.54
CA LEU A 232 -14.95 11.33 -23.50
C LEU A 232 -15.16 11.93 -24.88
N ASN A 233 -15.83 13.09 -24.94
CA ASN A 233 -16.07 13.84 -26.15
C ASN A 233 -16.63 12.99 -27.33
N PRO A 234 -17.81 12.38 -27.19
CA PRO A 234 -18.34 11.39 -28.13
C PRO A 234 -18.46 11.91 -29.56
N ASP A 235 -18.62 13.22 -29.75
CA ASP A 235 -18.71 13.88 -31.06
C ASP A 235 -17.35 14.38 -31.58
N GLY A 236 -16.27 14.17 -30.83
CA GLY A 236 -14.92 14.58 -31.18
C GLY A 236 -14.24 13.64 -32.19
N ASP A 237 -13.24 14.17 -32.88
CA ASP A 237 -12.37 13.35 -33.73
C ASP A 237 -11.48 12.42 -32.87
N ALA A 238 -11.08 11.28 -33.43
CA ALA A 238 -10.12 10.39 -32.77
C ALA A 238 -8.76 11.06 -32.58
N PRO A 239 -8.07 10.83 -31.46
CA PRO A 239 -6.69 11.28 -31.30
C PRO A 239 -5.75 10.55 -32.25
N ARG A 240 -4.63 11.19 -32.58
CA ARG A 240 -3.54 10.58 -33.35
C ARG A 240 -2.36 10.35 -32.41
N PHE A 241 -2.29 9.15 -31.85
CA PHE A 241 -1.19 8.78 -30.98
C PHE A 241 -0.07 8.09 -31.76
N GLU A 242 1.16 8.55 -31.56
CA GLU A 242 2.37 7.82 -31.94
C GLU A 242 2.86 7.05 -30.69
N LEU A 243 2.70 5.72 -30.74
CA LEU A 243 2.99 4.92 -29.54
C LEU A 243 4.48 4.60 -29.45
N LYS A 244 5.04 4.84 -28.28
CA LYS A 244 6.32 4.27 -27.88
C LYS A 244 6.15 2.76 -27.67
N ASP A 245 7.04 1.97 -28.25
CA ASP A 245 7.06 0.49 -28.12
C ASP A 245 5.70 -0.16 -28.44
N GLU A 246 4.93 0.41 -29.37
CA GLU A 246 3.59 -0.05 -29.78
C GLU A 246 2.56 -0.14 -28.63
N MET A 247 2.89 0.42 -27.48
CA MET A 247 2.07 0.31 -26.27
C MET A 247 1.80 1.67 -25.59
N TYR A 248 2.77 2.56 -25.53
CA TYR A 248 2.71 3.68 -24.61
C TYR A 248 2.45 5.01 -25.30
N VAL A 249 1.59 5.82 -24.70
CA VAL A 249 1.35 7.22 -25.05
C VAL A 249 2.00 8.13 -23.99
N TYR A 250 2.67 9.19 -24.43
CA TYR A 250 3.25 10.17 -23.51
C TYR A 250 2.18 11.10 -22.90
N SER A 251 2.43 11.58 -21.68
CA SER A 251 1.53 12.54 -21.01
C SER A 251 1.27 13.80 -21.85
N SER A 252 2.27 14.29 -22.58
CA SER A 252 2.11 15.45 -23.48
C SER A 252 1.11 15.21 -24.61
N ASP A 253 1.06 13.99 -25.14
CA ASP A 253 0.13 13.64 -26.23
C ASP A 253 -1.28 13.42 -25.71
N LEU A 254 -1.40 12.79 -24.54
CA LEU A 254 -2.69 12.61 -23.87
C LEU A 254 -3.28 13.96 -23.43
N ASP A 255 -2.49 14.84 -22.80
CA ASP A 255 -2.93 16.19 -22.41
C ASP A 255 -3.40 17.00 -23.61
N ARG A 256 -2.62 16.96 -24.71
CA ARG A 256 -3.03 17.60 -25.97
C ARG A 256 -4.38 17.06 -26.46
N ALA A 257 -4.56 15.74 -26.48
CA ALA A 257 -5.80 15.10 -26.90
C ALA A 257 -7.00 15.49 -26.04
N LEU A 258 -6.81 15.57 -24.71
CA LEU A 258 -7.84 16.02 -23.78
C LEU A 258 -8.22 17.51 -24.01
N LYS A 259 -7.23 18.39 -24.17
CA LYS A 259 -7.45 19.82 -24.48
C LYS A 259 -8.14 20.04 -25.81
N GLU A 260 -7.82 19.24 -26.82
CA GLU A 260 -8.47 19.26 -28.16
C GLU A 260 -9.83 18.57 -28.17
N LYS A 261 -10.31 18.07 -27.00
CA LYS A 261 -11.57 17.36 -26.87
C LYS A 261 -11.68 16.17 -27.83
N ARG A 262 -10.63 15.37 -27.93
CA ARG A 262 -10.61 14.17 -28.74
C ARG A 262 -11.46 13.06 -28.15
N ARG A 263 -12.10 12.26 -29.02
CA ARG A 263 -12.94 11.12 -28.61
C ARG A 263 -12.08 9.95 -28.14
N MET A 264 -12.20 9.54 -26.89
CA MET A 264 -11.48 8.40 -26.32
C MET A 264 -12.16 7.88 -25.05
N VAL A 265 -11.70 6.74 -24.57
CA VAL A 265 -11.97 6.24 -23.23
C VAL A 265 -10.69 6.31 -22.41
N LEU A 266 -10.79 6.72 -21.16
CA LEU A 266 -9.67 6.79 -20.23
C LEU A 266 -9.96 5.89 -19.03
N LEU A 267 -9.13 4.87 -18.78
CA LEU A 267 -9.32 3.91 -17.71
C LEU A 267 -8.25 4.07 -16.61
N ASP A 268 -8.70 4.20 -15.39
CA ASP A 268 -7.85 4.14 -14.20
C ASP A 268 -7.77 2.69 -13.72
N SER A 269 -6.61 2.06 -13.88
CA SER A 269 -6.40 0.65 -13.57
C SER A 269 -5.94 0.42 -12.14
N ARG A 270 -5.86 1.47 -11.32
CA ARG A 270 -5.49 1.39 -9.90
C ARG A 270 -6.63 0.82 -9.07
N VAL A 271 -6.33 0.49 -7.81
CA VAL A 271 -7.38 0.20 -6.82
C VAL A 271 -8.34 1.39 -6.70
N THR A 272 -9.64 1.12 -6.62
CA THR A 272 -10.69 2.16 -6.71
C THR A 272 -10.52 3.29 -5.69
N SER A 273 -9.96 3.01 -4.50
CA SER A 273 -9.65 4.03 -3.51
C SER A 273 -8.68 5.11 -4.02
N MET A 274 -7.73 4.75 -4.88
CA MET A 274 -6.79 5.71 -5.49
C MET A 274 -7.49 6.63 -6.48
N TRP A 275 -8.42 6.10 -7.28
CA TRP A 275 -9.28 6.90 -8.14
C TRP A 275 -10.16 7.88 -7.34
N GLN A 276 -10.68 7.45 -6.18
CA GLN A 276 -11.43 8.30 -5.27
C GLN A 276 -10.61 9.49 -4.76
N MET A 277 -9.33 9.27 -4.49
CA MET A 277 -8.44 10.32 -3.96
C MET A 277 -8.05 11.34 -5.01
N ALA A 278 -7.58 10.89 -6.15
CA ALA A 278 -7.21 11.74 -7.28
C ALA A 278 -7.21 10.92 -8.57
N ASN A 279 -7.68 11.50 -9.68
CA ASN A 279 -7.70 10.85 -10.97
C ASN A 279 -7.54 11.87 -12.10
N ILE A 280 -7.20 11.41 -13.31
CA ILE A 280 -7.30 12.24 -14.51
C ILE A 280 -8.79 12.40 -14.83
N GLU A 281 -9.23 13.65 -15.02
CA GLU A 281 -10.64 13.97 -15.18
C GLU A 281 -11.29 13.15 -16.30
N GLY A 282 -12.49 12.63 -16.04
CA GLY A 282 -13.24 11.79 -16.97
C GLY A 282 -12.79 10.34 -17.05
N SER A 283 -11.83 9.91 -16.23
CA SER A 283 -11.42 8.51 -16.19
C SER A 283 -12.43 7.62 -15.46
N VAL A 284 -12.52 6.39 -15.94
CA VAL A 284 -13.37 5.32 -15.40
C VAL A 284 -12.50 4.38 -14.57
N PRO A 285 -12.83 4.09 -13.29
CA PRO A 285 -12.07 3.16 -12.47
C PRO A 285 -12.36 1.71 -12.89
N ILE A 286 -11.39 1.07 -13.53
CA ILE A 286 -11.41 -0.34 -13.90
C ILE A 286 -10.15 -0.99 -13.32
N PRO A 287 -10.19 -1.41 -12.05
CA PRO A 287 -9.06 -2.02 -11.39
C PRO A 287 -8.54 -3.25 -12.13
N TYR A 288 -7.23 -3.46 -12.14
CA TYR A 288 -6.58 -4.60 -12.81
C TYR A 288 -7.10 -5.97 -12.35
N TYR A 289 -7.70 -6.04 -11.16
CA TYR A 289 -8.28 -7.25 -10.55
C TYR A 289 -9.80 -7.36 -10.73
N HIS A 290 -10.38 -6.67 -11.71
CA HIS A 290 -11.83 -6.67 -11.90
C HIS A 290 -12.38 -8.08 -12.15
N ASP A 291 -13.41 -8.50 -11.39
CA ASP A 291 -13.94 -9.88 -11.41
C ASP A 291 -14.63 -10.26 -12.71
N ASP A 292 -15.33 -9.31 -13.32
CA ASP A 292 -16.05 -9.50 -14.60
C ASP A 292 -15.47 -8.55 -15.67
N PHE A 293 -14.25 -8.85 -16.11
CA PHE A 293 -13.65 -8.05 -17.18
C PHE A 293 -14.35 -8.22 -18.52
N ASP A 294 -15.01 -9.35 -18.75
CA ASP A 294 -15.85 -9.56 -19.95
C ASP A 294 -17.09 -8.66 -19.94
N GLY A 295 -17.67 -8.44 -18.76
CA GLY A 295 -18.76 -7.47 -18.59
C GLY A 295 -18.28 -6.03 -18.83
N VAL A 296 -17.11 -5.68 -18.35
CA VAL A 296 -16.48 -4.36 -18.66
C VAL A 296 -16.26 -4.20 -20.16
N ALA A 297 -15.62 -5.18 -20.79
CA ALA A 297 -15.28 -5.13 -22.22
C ALA A 297 -16.53 -4.97 -23.12
N LYS A 298 -17.66 -5.58 -22.75
CA LYS A 298 -18.93 -5.41 -23.47
C LYS A 298 -19.46 -3.98 -23.48
N ASN A 299 -19.09 -3.18 -22.51
CA ASN A 299 -19.50 -1.79 -22.36
C ASN A 299 -18.52 -0.80 -22.99
N LEU A 300 -17.39 -1.28 -23.51
CA LEU A 300 -16.39 -0.45 -24.17
C LEU A 300 -16.65 -0.40 -25.69
N PRO A 301 -16.33 0.74 -26.36
CA PRO A 301 -16.52 0.90 -27.77
C PRO A 301 -15.60 -0.02 -28.59
N THR A 302 -16.16 -0.72 -29.60
CA THR A 302 -15.43 -1.59 -30.53
C THR A 302 -15.23 -0.98 -31.91
N ASP A 303 -15.55 0.31 -32.07
CA ASP A 303 -15.55 1.06 -33.34
C ASP A 303 -14.19 1.72 -33.68
N GLY A 304 -13.13 1.35 -32.96
CA GLY A 304 -11.81 1.95 -33.12
C GLY A 304 -11.57 3.19 -32.25
N THR A 305 -12.47 3.49 -31.32
CA THR A 305 -12.24 4.52 -30.30
C THR A 305 -11.03 4.13 -29.44
N TRP A 306 -10.09 5.04 -29.26
CA TRP A 306 -8.92 4.80 -28.41
C TRP A 306 -9.31 4.58 -26.96
N ILE A 307 -8.69 3.57 -26.34
CA ILE A 307 -8.79 3.28 -24.91
C ILE A 307 -7.40 3.47 -24.31
N VAL A 308 -7.23 4.50 -23.49
CA VAL A 308 -5.99 4.77 -22.80
C VAL A 308 -6.13 4.32 -21.35
N THR A 309 -5.21 3.47 -20.89
CA THR A 309 -5.16 3.02 -19.50
C THR A 309 -4.04 3.74 -18.76
N TYR A 310 -4.21 3.95 -17.47
CA TYR A 310 -3.13 4.45 -16.63
C TYR A 310 -3.19 3.83 -15.23
N CYS A 311 -2.04 3.82 -14.55
CA CYS A 311 -1.95 3.52 -13.13
C CYS A 311 -0.88 4.41 -12.47
N GLU A 312 -0.36 4.03 -11.34
CA GLU A 312 0.83 4.66 -10.78
C GLU A 312 2.06 4.41 -11.68
N CYS A 313 3.21 4.91 -11.31
CA CYS A 313 4.48 4.55 -11.96
C CYS A 313 5.21 3.54 -11.05
N PRO A 314 5.66 2.39 -11.53
CA PRO A 314 5.60 1.81 -12.88
C PRO A 314 4.18 1.38 -13.30
N ARG A 315 4.03 0.72 -14.45
CA ARG A 315 2.78 0.62 -15.23
C ARG A 315 2.05 -0.72 -15.17
N ALA A 316 2.46 -1.61 -14.27
CA ALA A 316 2.02 -3.03 -14.28
C ALA A 316 0.50 -3.21 -14.32
N ALA A 317 -0.25 -2.46 -13.52
CA ALA A 317 -1.71 -2.56 -13.47
C ALA A 317 -2.36 -2.10 -14.80
N ALA A 318 -1.88 -1.00 -15.39
CA ALA A 318 -2.38 -0.48 -16.66
C ALA A 318 -2.03 -1.40 -17.83
N GLU A 319 -0.81 -1.97 -17.83
CA GLU A 319 -0.38 -2.97 -18.80
C GLU A 319 -1.25 -4.22 -18.71
N SER A 320 -1.53 -4.71 -17.50
CA SER A 320 -2.41 -5.85 -17.27
C SER A 320 -3.81 -5.63 -17.87
N VAL A 321 -4.42 -4.47 -17.64
CA VAL A 321 -5.73 -4.12 -18.20
C VAL A 321 -5.63 -4.00 -19.73
N THR A 322 -4.59 -3.36 -20.27
CA THR A 322 -4.38 -3.22 -21.71
C THR A 322 -4.19 -4.58 -22.39
N HIS A 323 -3.46 -5.50 -21.80
CA HIS A 323 -3.32 -6.86 -22.33
C HIS A 323 -4.66 -7.59 -22.37
N GLN A 324 -5.44 -7.53 -21.31
CA GLN A 324 -6.78 -8.11 -21.27
C GLN A 324 -7.71 -7.52 -22.36
N LEU A 325 -7.61 -6.21 -22.65
CA LEU A 325 -8.33 -5.57 -23.74
C LEU A 325 -7.88 -6.11 -25.12
N ARG A 326 -6.57 -6.18 -25.35
CA ARG A 326 -5.99 -6.67 -26.62
C ARG A 326 -6.35 -8.13 -26.89
N GLU A 327 -6.35 -8.98 -25.87
CA GLU A 327 -6.79 -10.38 -25.96
C GLU A 327 -8.26 -10.50 -26.40
N ARG A 328 -9.08 -9.48 -26.13
CA ARG A 328 -10.49 -9.37 -26.55
C ARG A 328 -10.71 -8.63 -27.86
N GLY A 329 -9.62 -8.31 -28.56
CA GLY A 329 -9.66 -7.74 -29.90
C GLY A 329 -9.72 -6.20 -29.96
N PHE A 330 -9.50 -5.48 -28.85
CA PHE A 330 -9.38 -4.02 -28.87
C PHE A 330 -8.01 -3.62 -29.44
N THR A 331 -8.00 -3.01 -30.62
CA THR A 331 -6.76 -2.70 -31.36
C THR A 331 -6.22 -1.29 -31.08
N HIS A 332 -7.07 -0.36 -30.65
CA HIS A 332 -6.70 1.03 -30.35
C HIS A 332 -6.59 1.20 -28.82
N THR A 333 -5.51 0.64 -28.26
CA THR A 333 -5.24 0.69 -26.83
C THR A 333 -3.85 1.24 -26.56
N ALA A 334 -3.71 2.03 -25.51
CA ALA A 334 -2.43 2.56 -25.07
C ALA A 334 -2.35 2.63 -23.54
N VAL A 335 -1.13 2.60 -23.01
CA VAL A 335 -0.81 2.82 -21.59
C VAL A 335 -0.15 4.18 -21.47
N LEU A 336 -0.55 5.00 -20.49
CA LEU A 336 0.13 6.26 -20.17
C LEU A 336 1.54 5.98 -19.67
N TRP A 337 2.57 6.43 -20.40
CA TRP A 337 3.97 6.09 -20.16
C TRP A 337 4.45 6.51 -18.77
N GLU A 338 4.17 7.74 -18.35
CA GLU A 338 4.64 8.29 -17.08
C GLU A 338 3.73 7.93 -15.91
N GLY A 339 2.57 7.31 -16.15
CA GLY A 339 1.55 7.07 -15.15
C GLY A 339 1.00 8.36 -14.53
N ILE A 340 0.12 8.25 -13.53
CA ILE A 340 -0.47 9.44 -12.92
C ILE A 340 0.53 10.25 -12.08
N GLN A 341 1.55 9.62 -11.50
CA GLN A 341 2.57 10.37 -10.77
C GLN A 341 3.41 11.24 -11.70
N GLY A 342 3.85 10.70 -12.85
CA GLY A 342 4.53 11.48 -13.86
C GLY A 342 3.63 12.58 -14.45
N TRP A 343 2.35 12.27 -14.68
CA TRP A 343 1.34 13.24 -15.11
C TRP A 343 1.29 14.45 -14.16
N VAL A 344 1.17 14.21 -12.85
CA VAL A 344 1.15 15.26 -11.83
C VAL A 344 2.49 16.01 -11.76
N SER A 345 3.61 15.27 -11.80
CA SER A 345 4.97 15.87 -11.72
C SER A 345 5.28 16.77 -12.90
N LEU A 346 4.69 16.50 -14.08
CA LEU A 346 4.78 17.35 -15.27
C LEU A 346 3.80 18.53 -15.23
N GLY A 347 3.02 18.67 -14.17
CA GLY A 347 2.09 19.79 -13.97
C GLY A 347 0.74 19.67 -14.67
N TYR A 348 0.37 18.45 -15.14
CA TYR A 348 -0.94 18.23 -15.76
C TYR A 348 -2.04 18.11 -14.71
N PRO A 349 -3.28 18.52 -15.04
CA PRO A 349 -4.36 18.61 -14.09
C PRO A 349 -4.89 17.23 -13.66
N VAL A 350 -5.23 17.11 -12.39
CA VAL A 350 -5.98 15.98 -11.83
C VAL A 350 -7.24 16.49 -11.16
N PHE A 351 -8.28 15.69 -11.21
CA PHE A 351 -9.42 15.87 -10.34
C PHE A 351 -9.09 15.29 -8.97
N VAL A 352 -9.19 16.12 -7.93
CA VAL A 352 -9.00 15.70 -6.53
C VAL A 352 -10.40 15.60 -5.91
N GLY A 353 -10.71 14.46 -5.32
CA GLY A 353 -11.97 14.28 -4.59
C GLY A 353 -12.12 15.37 -3.53
N GLN A 354 -13.28 16.00 -3.43
CA GLN A 354 -13.54 17.00 -2.40
C GLN A 354 -13.53 16.28 -1.04
N SER A 355 -12.56 16.61 -0.18
CA SER A 355 -12.75 16.42 1.25
C SER A 355 -13.90 17.30 1.68
N THR A 356 -14.84 16.77 2.47
CA THR A 356 -15.73 17.64 3.23
C THR A 356 -14.82 18.54 4.05
N GLU A 357 -14.89 19.85 3.83
CA GLU A 357 -14.16 20.83 4.64
C GLU A 357 -14.31 20.45 6.11
N ALA A 358 -13.19 20.21 6.78
CA ALA A 358 -13.18 20.03 8.20
C ALA A 358 -13.82 21.28 8.80
N GLN A 359 -15.02 21.14 9.37
CA GLN A 359 -15.56 22.21 10.21
C GLN A 359 -14.51 22.47 11.29
N PRO A 360 -14.09 23.72 11.50
CA PRO A 360 -13.18 24.04 12.60
C PRO A 360 -13.80 23.51 13.88
N ALA A 361 -13.01 22.76 14.64
CA ALA A 361 -13.41 22.26 15.94
C ALA A 361 -13.87 23.44 16.82
N PRO A 362 -14.93 23.28 17.60
CA PRO A 362 -15.50 24.33 18.43
C PRO A 362 -14.55 24.84 19.51
#